data_c6d29eaa4f46fde1bfaf98ce1c82c5b2
#
_entry.id   c6d29eaa4f46fde1bfaf98ce1c82c5b2
#
_cell.length_a   1.000
_cell.length_b   1.000
_cell.length_c   1.000
_cell.angle_alpha   90.00
_cell.angle_beta   90.00
_cell.angle_gamma   90.00
#
_symmetry.space_group_name_H-M   'P 1'
#
loop_
_entity.id
_entity.type
_entity.pdbx_description
1 polymer ?
#
loop_
_entity_poly.entity_id
_entity_poly.type
_entity_poly.pdbx_seq_one_letter_code
_entity_poly.pdbx_strand_id
1 'polypeptide(L)'
;MIKLRVTRISRTGVLAALAAAALLASGCTNGGSMQSANVIKGKQLFVKKCGSCHVLSHAGTKGVVGPNLDSALVAARIQDLGDEALRGVILGQILIPGRGGIMPQGLAKGSDAENIAAYVAKVVARPGKDTGLLATAVPSAGAGKPIAAAGGVLNIAADPGGQLAFVSKLATATAGPITIEMPNKSGIDHNLVVEGNGANIATKVIKNGVADAKGTLKAGSYVFYCAVPGHREGGMEGKLTVK
;
A
#
# COMPACT_ATOMS: atom_id res chain seq x y z
N MET A 1 -49.23 -3.42 -67.05
CA MET A 1 -48.78 -2.10 -66.53
C MET A 1 -48.98 -2.07 -65.03
N ILE A 2 -47.96 -2.28 -64.26
CA ILE A 2 -47.98 -2.27 -62.78
C ILE A 2 -47.58 -0.85 -62.35
N LYS A 3 -48.49 -0.12 -61.68
CA LYS A 3 -48.22 1.20 -61.12
C LYS A 3 -47.59 1.02 -59.71
N LEU A 4 -46.31 1.33 -59.56
CA LEU A 4 -45.66 1.48 -58.26
C LEU A 4 -46.19 2.71 -57.54
N ARG A 5 -46.83 2.55 -56.39
CA ARG A 5 -47.15 3.62 -55.47
C ARG A 5 -45.92 3.93 -54.59
N VAL A 6 -45.31 5.07 -54.79
CA VAL A 6 -44.27 5.60 -53.89
C VAL A 6 -44.94 6.25 -52.70
N THR A 7 -44.86 5.65 -51.53
CA THR A 7 -45.30 6.23 -50.25
C THR A 7 -44.30 7.29 -49.80
N ARG A 8 -44.76 8.55 -49.70
CA ARG A 8 -43.96 9.64 -49.15
C ARG A 8 -43.76 9.41 -47.64
N ILE A 9 -42.51 9.12 -47.24
CA ILE A 9 -42.14 9.07 -45.81
C ILE A 9 -42.08 10.51 -45.32
N SER A 10 -42.91 10.81 -44.31
CA SER A 10 -43.01 12.13 -43.67
C SER A 10 -41.65 12.47 -42.98
N ARG A 11 -41.15 13.68 -43.21
CA ARG A 11 -39.93 14.21 -42.60
C ARG A 11 -39.98 14.18 -41.04
N THR A 12 -41.14 14.14 -40.45
CA THR A 12 -41.35 14.05 -39.01
C THR A 12 -41.04 12.66 -38.43
N GLY A 13 -41.21 11.57 -39.20
CA GLY A 13 -40.90 10.22 -38.77
C GLY A 13 -39.39 9.93 -38.71
N VAL A 14 -38.60 10.59 -39.57
CA VAL A 14 -37.12 10.40 -39.58
C VAL A 14 -36.46 11.12 -38.41
N LEU A 15 -36.96 12.28 -37.99
CA LEU A 15 -36.43 13.01 -36.84
C LEU A 15 -36.75 12.32 -35.51
N ALA A 16 -37.87 11.66 -35.37
CA ALA A 16 -38.21 10.88 -34.17
C ALA A 16 -37.35 9.61 -34.02
N ALA A 17 -37.01 8.95 -35.14
CA ALA A 17 -36.13 7.75 -35.11
C ALA A 17 -34.67 8.09 -34.78
N LEU A 18 -34.19 9.25 -35.20
CA LEU A 18 -32.83 9.72 -34.86
C LEU A 18 -32.70 10.16 -33.39
N ALA A 19 -33.76 10.74 -32.81
CA ALA A 19 -33.77 11.10 -31.38
C ALA A 19 -33.83 9.88 -30.46
N ALA A 20 -34.51 8.80 -30.85
CA ALA A 20 -34.55 7.55 -30.08
C ALA A 20 -33.21 6.78 -30.11
N ALA A 21 -32.48 6.86 -31.23
CA ALA A 21 -31.14 6.24 -31.32
C ALA A 21 -30.08 6.95 -30.46
N ALA A 22 -30.21 8.26 -30.25
CA ALA A 22 -29.28 9.03 -29.40
C ALA A 22 -29.44 8.75 -27.89
N LEU A 23 -30.64 8.30 -27.44
CA LEU A 23 -30.91 7.98 -26.04
C LEU A 23 -30.43 6.58 -25.62
N LEU A 24 -30.12 5.68 -26.55
CA LEU A 24 -29.58 4.34 -26.28
C LEU A 24 -28.07 4.31 -26.16
N ALA A 25 -27.36 5.40 -26.50
CA ALA A 25 -25.89 5.49 -26.39
C ALA A 25 -25.41 6.02 -25.03
N SER A 26 -26.30 6.40 -24.12
CA SER A 26 -25.91 6.94 -22.79
C SER A 26 -25.90 5.92 -21.66
N GLY A 27 -26.00 4.63 -21.94
CA GLY A 27 -25.92 3.57 -20.95
C GLY A 27 -24.53 2.97 -20.90
N CYS A 28 -23.83 3.16 -19.80
CA CYS A 28 -22.56 2.57 -19.34
C CYS A 28 -21.34 3.51 -19.35
N THR A 29 -21.41 4.60 -18.59
CA THR A 29 -20.20 5.34 -18.22
C THR A 29 -20.13 5.68 -16.73
N ASN A 30 -20.44 4.71 -15.85
CA ASN A 30 -20.19 4.84 -14.42
C ASN A 30 -19.01 4.01 -13.92
N GLY A 31 -18.13 3.57 -14.81
CA GLY A 31 -16.81 3.06 -14.44
C GLY A 31 -15.79 4.14 -14.74
N GLY A 32 -15.32 4.88 -13.74
CA GLY A 32 -14.22 5.81 -13.95
C GLY A 32 -13.08 5.11 -14.69
N SER A 33 -12.69 5.61 -15.85
CA SER A 33 -11.63 4.99 -16.64
C SER A 33 -10.28 5.04 -15.91
N MET A 34 -9.38 4.10 -16.19
CA MET A 34 -8.00 4.15 -15.66
C MET A 34 -7.32 5.49 -15.95
N GLN A 35 -7.72 6.16 -17.01
CA GLN A 35 -7.22 7.47 -17.43
C GLN A 35 -7.54 8.59 -16.44
N SER A 36 -8.61 8.49 -15.66
CA SER A 36 -8.96 9.47 -14.63
C SER A 36 -8.36 9.19 -13.26
N ALA A 37 -7.87 7.96 -13.01
CA ALA A 37 -7.29 7.57 -11.74
C ALA A 37 -5.81 7.99 -11.63
N ASN A 38 -5.42 8.50 -10.47
CA ASN A 38 -4.04 8.90 -10.20
C ASN A 38 -3.23 7.70 -9.68
N VAL A 39 -2.47 7.04 -10.55
CA VAL A 39 -1.68 5.85 -10.20
C VAL A 39 -0.51 6.16 -9.25
N ILE A 40 0.02 7.39 -9.25
CA ILE A 40 1.07 7.81 -8.29
C ILE A 40 0.47 7.87 -6.89
N LYS A 41 -0.69 8.51 -6.75
CA LYS A 41 -1.46 8.53 -5.51
C LYS A 41 -1.88 7.12 -5.10
N GLY A 42 -2.25 6.29 -6.08
CA GLY A 42 -2.58 4.87 -5.88
C GLY A 42 -1.43 4.09 -5.25
N LYS A 43 -0.19 4.27 -5.73
CA LYS A 43 1.00 3.65 -5.12
C LYS A 43 1.20 4.11 -3.68
N GLN A 44 1.14 5.41 -3.42
CA GLN A 44 1.30 5.97 -2.07
C GLN A 44 0.26 5.41 -1.10
N LEU A 45 -1.00 5.37 -1.53
CA LEU A 45 -2.10 4.83 -0.73
C LEU A 45 -2.00 3.32 -0.54
N PHE A 46 -1.59 2.58 -1.58
CA PHE A 46 -1.37 1.14 -1.48
C PHE A 46 -0.31 0.82 -0.43
N VAL A 47 0.85 1.46 -0.50
CA VAL A 47 1.93 1.26 0.48
C VAL A 47 1.43 1.56 1.89
N LYS A 48 0.73 2.67 2.07
CA LYS A 48 0.24 3.12 3.38
C LYS A 48 -0.86 2.24 3.97
N LYS A 49 -1.79 1.75 3.15
CA LYS A 49 -3.04 1.11 3.63
C LYS A 49 -3.09 -0.40 3.41
N CYS A 50 -2.32 -0.92 2.45
CA CYS A 50 -2.37 -2.31 2.02
C CYS A 50 -1.03 -3.03 2.19
N GLY A 51 0.08 -2.28 2.12
CA GLY A 51 1.44 -2.82 2.07
C GLY A 51 1.90 -3.53 3.34
N SER A 52 1.30 -3.24 4.50
CA SER A 52 1.58 -3.96 5.76
C SER A 52 1.05 -5.40 5.75
N CYS A 53 0.04 -5.68 4.92
CA CYS A 53 -0.55 -7.01 4.80
C CYS A 53 -0.18 -7.71 3.50
N HIS A 54 -0.03 -6.99 2.39
CA HIS A 54 0.17 -7.56 1.06
C HIS A 54 1.56 -7.33 0.49
N VAL A 55 2.11 -8.36 -0.15
CA VAL A 55 3.25 -8.22 -1.06
C VAL A 55 2.75 -7.71 -2.41
N LEU A 56 3.42 -6.70 -2.95
CA LEU A 56 3.34 -6.25 -4.32
C LEU A 56 4.74 -5.78 -4.75
N SER A 57 5.37 -6.49 -5.67
CA SER A 57 6.78 -6.30 -6.03
C SER A 57 7.09 -4.88 -6.49
N HIS A 58 6.26 -4.30 -7.36
CA HIS A 58 6.40 -2.93 -7.86
C HIS A 58 6.27 -1.86 -6.76
N ALA A 59 5.48 -2.13 -5.72
CA ALA A 59 5.35 -1.24 -4.56
C ALA A 59 6.47 -1.41 -3.54
N GLY A 60 7.26 -2.49 -3.63
CA GLY A 60 8.30 -2.84 -2.67
C GLY A 60 7.76 -3.30 -1.31
N THR A 61 6.47 -3.65 -1.23
CA THR A 61 5.84 -4.06 0.03
C THR A 61 6.09 -5.53 0.33
N LYS A 62 6.12 -5.89 1.62
CA LYS A 62 6.51 -7.21 2.11
C LYS A 62 5.58 -7.77 3.17
N GLY A 63 4.36 -7.26 3.28
CA GLY A 63 3.37 -7.75 4.23
C GLY A 63 3.00 -9.21 3.94
N VAL A 64 2.91 -10.05 4.98
CA VAL A 64 2.68 -11.51 4.86
C VAL A 64 1.36 -11.96 5.45
N VAL A 65 0.54 -11.04 5.97
CA VAL A 65 -0.78 -11.35 6.57
C VAL A 65 -1.81 -11.65 5.49
N GLY A 66 -1.79 -10.88 4.40
CA GLY A 66 -2.61 -11.10 3.22
C GLY A 66 -1.85 -11.83 2.11
N PRO A 67 -2.54 -12.26 1.04
CA PRO A 67 -1.89 -12.91 -0.09
C PRO A 67 -0.88 -11.99 -0.79
N ASN A 68 0.15 -12.62 -1.37
CA ASN A 68 1.00 -11.97 -2.36
C ASN A 68 0.16 -11.68 -3.61
N LEU A 69 -0.03 -10.41 -3.96
CA LEU A 69 -0.92 -10.01 -5.05
C LEU A 69 -0.39 -10.42 -6.42
N ASP A 70 0.94 -10.40 -6.61
CA ASP A 70 1.52 -10.85 -7.88
C ASP A 70 1.20 -12.33 -8.12
N SER A 71 1.32 -13.18 -7.11
CA SER A 71 0.98 -14.59 -7.20
C SER A 71 -0.54 -14.82 -7.33
N ALA A 72 -1.34 -14.06 -6.61
CA ALA A 72 -2.79 -14.23 -6.61
C ALA A 72 -3.43 -13.85 -7.96
N LEU A 73 -2.83 -12.90 -8.70
CA LEU A 73 -3.39 -12.38 -9.95
C LEU A 73 -2.64 -12.82 -11.20
N VAL A 74 -1.58 -13.66 -11.06
CA VAL A 74 -0.80 -14.13 -12.22
C VAL A 74 -1.66 -14.92 -13.22
N ALA A 75 -2.57 -15.77 -12.75
CA ALA A 75 -3.46 -16.54 -13.62
C ALA A 75 -4.37 -15.63 -14.47
N ALA A 76 -4.87 -14.56 -13.89
CA ALA A 76 -5.68 -13.57 -14.61
C ALA A 76 -4.87 -12.87 -15.72
N ARG A 77 -3.58 -12.59 -15.48
CA ARG A 77 -2.68 -12.04 -16.51
C ARG A 77 -2.39 -13.05 -17.61
N ILE A 78 -2.15 -14.33 -17.28
CA ILE A 78 -1.93 -15.39 -18.26
C ILE A 78 -3.16 -15.57 -19.16
N GLN A 79 -4.37 -15.37 -18.60
CA GLN A 79 -5.64 -15.39 -19.35
C GLN A 79 -5.93 -14.07 -20.07
N ASP A 80 -4.95 -13.17 -20.17
CA ASP A 80 -5.02 -11.89 -20.87
C ASP A 80 -6.12 -10.93 -20.35
N LEU A 81 -6.44 -10.99 -19.03
CA LEU A 81 -7.29 -9.98 -18.44
C LEU A 81 -6.60 -8.61 -18.50
N GLY A 82 -7.20 -7.68 -19.23
CA GLY A 82 -6.73 -6.31 -19.36
C GLY A 82 -6.76 -5.53 -18.03
N ASP A 83 -6.04 -4.42 -18.00
CA ASP A 83 -5.91 -3.59 -16.80
C ASP A 83 -7.26 -3.10 -16.25
N GLU A 84 -8.23 -2.79 -17.13
CA GLU A 84 -9.58 -2.35 -16.71
C GLU A 84 -10.36 -3.45 -16.00
N ALA A 85 -10.32 -4.68 -16.52
CA ALA A 85 -10.98 -5.82 -15.89
C ALA A 85 -10.37 -6.13 -14.51
N LEU A 86 -9.04 -6.17 -14.44
CA LEU A 86 -8.32 -6.33 -13.16
C LEU A 86 -8.61 -5.21 -12.19
N ARG A 87 -8.68 -3.95 -12.65
CA ARG A 87 -9.07 -2.82 -11.81
C ARG A 87 -10.45 -3.04 -11.18
N GLY A 88 -11.42 -3.49 -11.96
CA GLY A 88 -12.76 -3.80 -11.47
C GLY A 88 -12.75 -4.87 -10.37
N VAL A 89 -12.01 -5.97 -10.58
CA VAL A 89 -11.86 -7.06 -9.58
C VAL A 89 -11.20 -6.54 -8.30
N ILE A 90 -10.10 -5.80 -8.42
CA ILE A 90 -9.36 -5.24 -7.27
C ILE A 90 -10.21 -4.22 -6.51
N LEU A 91 -10.89 -3.33 -7.22
CA LEU A 91 -11.80 -2.35 -6.62
C LEU A 91 -12.93 -3.04 -5.86
N GLY A 92 -13.53 -4.07 -6.45
CA GLY A 92 -14.55 -4.89 -5.79
C GLY A 92 -14.03 -5.50 -4.48
N GLN A 93 -12.82 -6.05 -4.48
CA GLN A 93 -12.20 -6.63 -3.29
C GLN A 93 -11.86 -5.57 -2.21
N ILE A 94 -11.49 -4.35 -2.60
CA ILE A 94 -11.24 -3.23 -1.66
C ILE A 94 -12.55 -2.78 -1.00
N LEU A 95 -13.61 -2.65 -1.77
CA LEU A 95 -14.90 -2.13 -1.29
C LEU A 95 -15.71 -3.18 -0.51
N ILE A 96 -15.65 -4.43 -0.95
CA ILE A 96 -16.41 -5.55 -0.41
C ILE A 96 -15.46 -6.74 -0.19
N PRO A 97 -14.60 -6.71 0.84
CA PRO A 97 -13.75 -7.84 1.16
C PRO A 97 -14.60 -9.08 1.46
N GLY A 98 -14.13 -10.24 1.01
CA GLY A 98 -14.83 -11.50 1.19
C GLY A 98 -15.22 -11.79 2.65
N ARG A 99 -16.41 -12.34 2.87
CA ARG A 99 -16.88 -12.74 4.21
C ARG A 99 -15.95 -13.79 4.81
N GLY A 100 -15.56 -13.58 6.06
CA GLY A 100 -14.62 -14.47 6.77
C GLY A 100 -13.15 -14.26 6.45
N GLY A 101 -12.81 -13.27 5.60
CA GLY A 101 -11.45 -12.87 5.34
C GLY A 101 -10.88 -11.94 6.43
N ILE A 102 -9.55 -11.95 6.55
CA ILE A 102 -8.80 -11.10 7.50
C ILE A 102 -8.72 -9.64 7.01
N MET A 103 -9.01 -9.40 5.73
CA MET A 103 -8.94 -8.05 5.14
C MET A 103 -10.05 -7.16 5.73
N PRO A 104 -9.69 -6.05 6.43
CA PRO A 104 -10.68 -5.18 7.03
C PRO A 104 -11.50 -4.42 5.98
N GLN A 105 -12.76 -4.16 6.30
CA GLN A 105 -13.61 -3.28 5.49
C GLN A 105 -13.24 -1.81 5.66
N GLY A 106 -13.48 -1.02 4.63
CA GLY A 106 -13.37 0.44 4.71
C GLY A 106 -11.97 1.01 4.72
N LEU A 107 -10.95 0.21 4.38
CA LEU A 107 -9.55 0.67 4.25
C LEU A 107 -9.39 1.83 3.26
N ALA A 108 -10.13 1.81 2.17
CA ALA A 108 -10.20 2.89 1.19
C ALA A 108 -11.60 2.99 0.60
N LYS A 109 -12.01 4.22 0.22
CA LYS A 109 -13.32 4.52 -0.37
C LYS A 109 -13.18 5.57 -1.47
N GLY A 110 -14.18 5.69 -2.35
CA GLY A 110 -14.22 6.70 -3.41
C GLY A 110 -12.95 6.72 -4.24
N SER A 111 -12.45 7.89 -4.56
CA SER A 111 -11.25 8.08 -5.39
C SER A 111 -9.98 7.43 -4.84
N ASP A 112 -9.85 7.27 -3.52
CA ASP A 112 -8.72 6.56 -2.92
C ASP A 112 -8.72 5.08 -3.31
N ALA A 113 -9.88 4.41 -3.25
CA ALA A 113 -10.03 3.02 -3.67
C ALA A 113 -9.78 2.86 -5.18
N GLU A 114 -10.31 3.79 -5.98
CA GLU A 114 -10.10 3.84 -7.43
C GLU A 114 -8.62 3.98 -7.80
N ASN A 115 -7.92 4.90 -7.14
CA ASN A 115 -6.49 5.14 -7.36
C ASN A 115 -5.64 3.90 -7.00
N ILE A 116 -5.94 3.26 -5.85
CA ILE A 116 -5.28 2.02 -5.44
C ILE A 116 -5.52 0.92 -6.48
N ALA A 117 -6.78 0.69 -6.87
CA ALA A 117 -7.14 -0.35 -7.81
C ALA A 117 -6.47 -0.14 -9.17
N ALA A 118 -6.42 1.10 -9.66
CA ALA A 118 -5.75 1.45 -10.90
C ALA A 118 -4.23 1.22 -10.85
N TYR A 119 -3.58 1.58 -9.74
CA TYR A 119 -2.15 1.33 -9.56
C TYR A 119 -1.87 -0.18 -9.53
N VAL A 120 -2.58 -0.93 -8.69
CA VAL A 120 -2.36 -2.38 -8.57
C VAL A 120 -2.63 -3.07 -9.90
N ALA A 121 -3.73 -2.77 -10.58
CA ALA A 121 -4.05 -3.32 -11.89
C ALA A 121 -2.96 -3.02 -12.93
N LYS A 122 -2.36 -1.84 -12.89
CA LYS A 122 -1.27 -1.47 -13.80
C LYS A 122 -0.02 -2.32 -13.63
N VAL A 123 0.34 -2.72 -12.41
CA VAL A 123 1.66 -3.28 -12.11
C VAL A 123 1.65 -4.76 -11.69
N VAL A 124 0.52 -5.27 -11.18
CA VAL A 124 0.43 -6.61 -10.58
C VAL A 124 0.80 -7.71 -11.58
N ALA A 125 1.60 -8.67 -11.11
CA ALA A 125 2.07 -9.82 -11.88
C ALA A 125 2.80 -9.44 -13.19
N ARG A 126 3.39 -8.24 -13.24
CA ARG A 126 4.24 -7.80 -14.35
C ARG A 126 5.71 -7.84 -13.93
N PRO A 127 6.63 -8.20 -14.85
CA PRO A 127 8.06 -8.15 -14.57
C PRO A 127 8.56 -6.70 -14.50
N GLY A 128 9.69 -6.51 -13.79
CA GLY A 128 10.37 -5.23 -13.73
C GLY A 128 10.09 -4.42 -12.45
N LYS A 129 10.37 -3.13 -12.52
CA LYS A 129 10.20 -2.15 -11.43
C LYS A 129 9.46 -0.93 -11.96
N ASP A 130 8.87 -0.18 -11.08
CA ASP A 130 8.29 1.13 -11.42
C ASP A 130 9.35 2.08 -11.97
N THR A 131 8.99 2.88 -12.96
CA THR A 131 9.85 3.86 -13.63
C THR A 131 9.26 5.26 -13.52
N GLY A 132 10.07 6.28 -13.82
CA GLY A 132 9.65 7.68 -13.79
C GLY A 132 9.10 8.11 -12.42
N LEU A 133 8.01 8.85 -12.40
CA LEU A 133 7.40 9.35 -11.16
C LEU A 133 6.88 8.24 -10.24
N LEU A 134 6.55 7.07 -10.78
CA LEU A 134 6.18 5.93 -9.93
C LEU A 134 7.36 5.38 -9.13
N ALA A 135 8.58 5.42 -9.68
CA ALA A 135 9.77 4.95 -8.98
C ALA A 135 10.05 5.76 -7.71
N THR A 136 9.76 7.07 -7.74
CA THR A 136 10.03 8.00 -6.63
C THR A 136 8.80 8.39 -5.82
N ALA A 137 7.64 7.81 -6.14
CA ALA A 137 6.37 8.13 -5.48
C ALA A 137 6.34 7.81 -3.98
N VAL A 138 7.17 6.86 -3.54
CA VAL A 138 7.33 6.44 -2.14
C VAL A 138 8.82 6.35 -1.85
N PRO A 139 9.30 6.92 -0.74
CA PRO A 139 10.69 6.76 -0.31
C PRO A 139 11.04 5.28 -0.07
N SER A 140 12.30 4.92 -0.22
CA SER A 140 12.76 3.56 0.11
C SER A 140 12.65 3.30 1.61
N ALA A 141 12.14 2.15 2.00
CA ALA A 141 11.94 1.75 3.38
C ALA A 141 13.27 1.77 4.16
N GLY A 142 13.30 2.50 5.29
CA GLY A 142 14.48 2.56 6.16
C GLY A 142 15.70 3.26 5.56
N ALA A 143 15.52 4.11 4.55
CA ALA A 143 16.61 4.83 3.87
C ALA A 143 17.07 6.10 4.60
N GLY A 144 16.56 6.38 5.80
CA GLY A 144 16.97 7.52 6.61
C GLY A 144 18.43 7.43 7.05
N LYS A 145 18.99 8.57 7.41
CA LYS A 145 20.36 8.64 7.96
C LYS A 145 20.49 7.83 9.25
N PRO A 146 21.68 7.31 9.56
CA PRO A 146 21.92 6.67 10.85
C PRO A 146 21.50 7.55 12.02
N ILE A 147 20.85 6.96 13.01
CA ILE A 147 20.34 7.64 14.21
C ILE A 147 21.38 7.51 15.31
N ALA A 148 21.74 8.61 15.98
CA ALA A 148 22.54 8.59 17.18
C ALA A 148 21.68 8.88 18.41
N ALA A 149 21.89 8.10 19.49
CA ALA A 149 21.29 8.44 20.78
C ALA A 149 21.84 9.78 21.27
N ALA A 150 20.99 10.59 21.88
CA ALA A 150 21.36 11.89 22.46
C ALA A 150 20.78 11.98 23.88
N GLY A 151 21.60 12.43 24.84
CA GLY A 151 21.15 12.59 26.24
C GLY A 151 20.63 11.29 26.87
N GLY A 152 21.12 10.13 26.48
CA GLY A 152 20.61 8.84 26.96
C GLY A 152 19.28 8.39 26.35
N VAL A 153 18.82 9.07 25.30
CA VAL A 153 17.59 8.72 24.58
C VAL A 153 17.91 8.27 23.15
N LEU A 154 17.45 7.10 22.77
CA LEU A 154 17.51 6.55 21.40
C LEU A 154 16.13 6.59 20.78
N ASN A 155 15.91 7.51 19.86
CA ASN A 155 14.62 7.72 19.20
C ASN A 155 14.61 7.08 17.81
N ILE A 156 13.87 5.97 17.65
CA ILE A 156 13.75 5.22 16.40
C ILE A 156 12.27 5.20 15.96
N ALA A 157 11.88 6.11 15.10
CA ALA A 157 10.51 6.23 14.63
C ALA A 157 10.13 5.12 13.65
N ALA A 158 8.88 4.65 13.71
CA ALA A 158 8.28 3.87 12.64
C ALA A 158 8.10 4.74 11.38
N ASP A 159 8.16 4.12 10.20
CA ASP A 159 7.95 4.81 8.92
C ASP A 159 6.56 5.44 8.85
N PRO A 160 6.45 6.78 8.71
CA PRO A 160 5.15 7.45 8.72
C PRO A 160 4.33 7.18 7.44
N GLY A 161 4.97 6.66 6.40
CA GLY A 161 4.34 6.26 5.15
C GLY A 161 3.64 4.91 5.23
N GLY A 162 3.75 4.19 6.37
CA GLY A 162 3.09 2.90 6.61
C GLY A 162 3.86 1.70 6.04
N GLN A 163 5.13 1.87 5.67
CA GLN A 163 5.98 0.74 5.31
C GLN A 163 6.36 -0.06 6.57
N LEU A 164 6.55 -1.38 6.42
CA LEU A 164 7.09 -2.23 7.49
C LEU A 164 8.60 -1.94 7.65
N ALA A 165 8.89 -0.77 8.20
CA ALA A 165 10.24 -0.26 8.41
C ALA A 165 10.28 0.76 9.54
N PHE A 166 11.44 0.91 10.14
CA PHE A 166 11.81 2.13 10.85
C PHE A 166 12.37 3.16 9.87
N VAL A 167 12.38 4.42 10.25
CA VAL A 167 12.91 5.51 9.39
C VAL A 167 14.38 5.31 9.02
N SER A 168 15.15 4.59 9.84
CA SER A 168 16.53 4.20 9.57
C SER A 168 16.77 2.76 9.98
N LYS A 169 17.69 2.08 9.30
CA LYS A 169 18.15 0.72 9.64
C LYS A 169 19.42 0.72 10.48
N LEU A 170 19.99 1.89 10.74
CA LEU A 170 21.25 2.01 11.48
C LEU A 170 21.10 2.97 12.64
N ALA A 171 21.57 2.57 13.81
CA ALA A 171 21.59 3.40 15.00
C ALA A 171 22.90 3.23 15.79
N THR A 172 23.25 4.24 16.59
CA THR A 172 24.38 4.23 17.50
C THR A 172 23.96 4.77 18.87
N ALA A 173 24.59 4.26 19.93
CA ALA A 173 24.42 4.76 21.30
C ALA A 173 25.74 4.61 22.08
N THR A 174 25.80 5.27 23.24
CA THR A 174 26.86 5.06 24.25
C THR A 174 26.40 4.04 25.27
N ALA A 175 27.30 3.22 25.77
CA ALA A 175 27.03 2.25 26.83
C ALA A 175 26.53 2.96 28.10
N GLY A 176 25.60 2.33 28.81
CA GLY A 176 25.00 2.86 30.03
C GLY A 176 23.48 2.82 30.01
N PRO A 177 22.85 3.52 30.96
CA PRO A 177 21.38 3.67 31.00
C PRO A 177 20.86 4.36 29.74
N ILE A 178 19.77 3.83 29.20
CA ILE A 178 19.15 4.33 27.98
C ILE A 178 17.63 4.30 28.07
N THR A 179 16.99 5.28 27.47
CA THR A 179 15.57 5.25 27.13
C THR A 179 15.45 5.06 25.62
N ILE A 180 14.79 4.00 25.19
CA ILE A 180 14.41 3.84 23.78
C ILE A 180 13.04 4.42 23.57
N GLU A 181 12.86 5.20 22.49
CA GLU A 181 11.59 5.81 22.10
C GLU A 181 11.22 5.40 20.69
N MET A 182 9.95 5.09 20.47
CA MET A 182 9.40 4.79 19.14
C MET A 182 8.21 5.69 18.83
N PRO A 183 8.43 6.84 18.18
CA PRO A 183 7.35 7.60 17.60
C PRO A 183 6.67 6.81 16.47
N ASN A 184 5.34 6.71 16.53
CA ASN A 184 4.54 6.08 15.51
C ASN A 184 3.48 7.06 14.97
N LYS A 185 3.56 7.38 13.68
CA LYS A 185 2.60 8.19 12.92
C LYS A 185 2.03 7.44 11.72
N SER A 186 2.31 6.13 11.63
CA SER A 186 1.91 5.29 10.49
C SER A 186 0.41 4.97 10.47
N GLY A 187 -0.22 4.93 11.65
CA GLY A 187 -1.58 4.40 11.82
C GLY A 187 -1.64 2.87 11.87
N ILE A 188 -0.47 2.19 11.96
CA ILE A 188 -0.32 0.73 12.05
C ILE A 188 0.28 0.40 13.41
N ASP A 189 -0.08 -0.75 13.97
CA ASP A 189 0.45 -1.21 15.24
C ASP A 189 1.93 -1.56 15.14
N HIS A 190 2.77 -0.92 15.94
CA HIS A 190 4.20 -1.15 16.02
C HIS A 190 4.71 -1.10 17.45
N ASN A 191 5.84 -1.76 17.68
CA ASN A 191 6.69 -1.55 18.84
C ASN A 191 8.16 -1.50 18.44
N LEU A 192 9.02 -1.16 19.37
CA LEU A 192 10.48 -1.21 19.23
C LEU A 192 11.06 -2.16 20.26
N VAL A 193 11.74 -3.18 19.81
CA VAL A 193 12.54 -4.09 20.63
C VAL A 193 14.01 -3.86 20.31
N VAL A 194 14.86 -3.75 21.32
CA VAL A 194 16.31 -3.75 21.20
C VAL A 194 16.82 -5.01 21.89
N GLU A 195 17.47 -5.89 21.13
CA GLU A 195 17.91 -7.19 21.59
C GLU A 195 19.38 -7.45 21.24
N GLY A 196 20.10 -8.06 22.14
CA GLY A 196 21.50 -8.48 21.99
C GLY A 196 22.29 -8.26 23.26
N ASN A 197 23.47 -8.90 23.35
CA ASN A 197 24.43 -8.72 24.43
C ASN A 197 23.85 -8.90 25.86
N GLY A 198 22.81 -9.75 25.99
CA GLY A 198 22.07 -10.00 27.22
C GLY A 198 20.99 -8.97 27.56
N ALA A 199 20.76 -7.96 26.71
CA ALA A 199 19.64 -7.04 26.86
C ALA A 199 18.47 -7.44 25.96
N ASN A 200 17.26 -7.21 26.47
CA ASN A 200 16.00 -7.27 25.74
C ASN A 200 15.11 -6.15 26.28
N ILE A 201 15.07 -5.02 25.58
CA ILE A 201 14.32 -3.83 25.98
C ILE A 201 13.21 -3.64 24.95
N ALA A 202 11.94 -3.64 25.39
CA ALA A 202 10.81 -3.58 24.49
C ALA A 202 9.83 -2.47 24.92
N THR A 203 9.39 -1.67 23.95
CA THR A 203 8.29 -0.72 24.15
C THR A 203 6.94 -1.43 24.06
N LYS A 204 5.87 -0.75 24.52
CA LYS A 204 4.51 -1.20 24.25
C LYS A 204 4.19 -1.12 22.76
N VAL A 205 3.27 -1.96 22.28
CA VAL A 205 2.67 -1.82 20.95
C VAL A 205 1.73 -0.63 20.95
N ILE A 206 1.91 0.27 20.00
CA ILE A 206 1.05 1.43 19.81
C ILE A 206 0.74 1.65 18.33
N LYS A 207 -0.42 2.22 18.07
CA LYS A 207 -0.86 2.60 16.72
C LYS A 207 -0.49 4.03 16.35
N ASN A 208 -0.49 4.92 17.33
CA ASN A 208 -0.13 6.33 17.18
C ASN A 208 0.49 6.85 18.49
N GLY A 209 1.31 7.90 18.39
CA GLY A 209 1.96 8.52 19.53
C GLY A 209 3.42 8.12 19.71
N VAL A 210 3.90 8.08 20.94
CA VAL A 210 5.26 7.69 21.29
C VAL A 210 5.19 6.59 22.35
N ALA A 211 5.83 5.46 22.10
CA ALA A 211 6.06 4.43 23.10
C ALA A 211 7.52 4.48 23.56
N ASP A 212 7.78 4.28 24.84
CA ASP A 212 9.11 4.27 25.41
C ASP A 212 9.36 3.02 26.30
N ALA A 213 10.62 2.73 26.51
CA ALA A 213 11.08 1.75 27.49
C ALA A 213 12.51 2.11 27.95
N LYS A 214 12.84 1.73 29.19
CA LYS A 214 14.14 2.00 29.80
C LYS A 214 14.93 0.73 29.99
N GLY A 215 16.25 0.85 29.91
CA GLY A 215 17.17 -0.26 30.15
C GLY A 215 18.60 0.20 30.26
N THR A 216 19.52 -0.77 30.21
CA THR A 216 20.97 -0.51 30.19
C THR A 216 21.59 -1.31 29.08
N LEU A 217 22.42 -0.68 28.26
CA LEU A 217 23.18 -1.31 27.19
C LEU A 217 24.67 -1.34 27.52
N LYS A 218 25.31 -2.47 27.27
CA LYS A 218 26.77 -2.61 27.28
C LYS A 218 27.34 -2.31 25.90
N ALA A 219 28.62 -1.99 25.80
CA ALA A 219 29.26 -1.86 24.48
C ALA A 219 29.10 -3.14 23.66
N GLY A 220 28.76 -3.00 22.36
CA GLY A 220 28.58 -4.16 21.49
C GLY A 220 27.53 -3.91 20.39
N SER A 221 27.15 -5.00 19.69
CA SER A 221 26.21 -4.98 18.61
C SER A 221 24.84 -5.53 19.03
N TYR A 222 23.79 -4.85 18.59
CA TYR A 222 22.40 -5.20 18.86
C TYR A 222 21.61 -5.16 17.57
N VAL A 223 20.48 -5.85 17.58
CA VAL A 223 19.43 -5.65 16.58
C VAL A 223 18.27 -4.87 17.23
N PHE A 224 17.59 -4.05 16.45
CA PHE A 224 16.31 -3.52 16.84
C PHE A 224 15.26 -3.92 15.81
N TYR A 225 14.05 -4.24 16.27
CA TYR A 225 12.99 -4.74 15.40
C TYR A 225 11.60 -4.48 15.97
N CYS A 226 10.57 -4.67 15.13
CA CYS A 226 9.17 -4.69 15.56
C CYS A 226 8.74 -6.13 15.80
N ALA A 227 8.21 -6.42 17.01
CA ALA A 227 7.77 -7.76 17.39
C ALA A 227 6.31 -8.05 17.03
N VAL A 228 5.60 -7.11 16.39
CA VAL A 228 4.26 -7.39 15.85
C VAL A 228 4.39 -8.47 14.77
N PRO A 229 3.56 -9.54 14.81
CA PRO A 229 3.68 -10.67 13.88
C PRO A 229 3.74 -10.24 12.42
N GLY A 230 4.71 -10.78 11.67
CA GLY A 230 4.92 -10.48 10.25
C GLY A 230 5.70 -9.19 9.97
N HIS A 231 5.94 -8.33 10.96
CA HIS A 231 6.59 -7.04 10.73
C HIS A 231 8.12 -7.16 10.58
N ARG A 232 8.75 -7.98 11.40
CA ARG A 232 10.19 -8.25 11.29
C ARG A 232 10.51 -8.98 9.99
N GLU A 233 9.72 -10.00 9.65
CA GLU A 233 9.80 -10.74 8.38
C GLU A 233 9.57 -9.82 7.17
N GLY A 234 8.70 -8.81 7.32
CA GLY A 234 8.47 -7.74 6.36
C GLY A 234 9.66 -6.77 6.20
N GLY A 235 10.68 -6.87 7.07
CA GLY A 235 11.90 -6.07 7.02
C GLY A 235 11.95 -4.92 8.03
N MET A 236 11.05 -4.89 9.02
CA MET A 236 11.05 -3.87 10.07
C MET A 236 12.09 -4.20 11.15
N GLU A 237 13.35 -4.11 10.76
CA GLU A 237 14.51 -4.32 11.64
C GLU A 237 15.69 -3.44 11.24
N GLY A 238 16.67 -3.31 12.14
CA GLY A 238 17.90 -2.58 11.94
C GLY A 238 19.01 -2.98 12.91
N LYS A 239 20.16 -2.34 12.79
CA LYS A 239 21.35 -2.60 13.62
C LYS A 239 21.65 -1.41 14.52
N LEU A 240 21.92 -1.69 15.80
CA LEU A 240 22.38 -0.71 16.77
C LEU A 240 23.81 -1.07 17.21
N THR A 241 24.72 -0.12 17.10
CA THR A 241 26.09 -0.24 17.63
C THR A 241 26.21 0.63 18.88
N VAL A 242 26.60 0.01 19.98
CA VAL A 242 26.85 0.68 21.27
C VAL A 242 28.36 0.72 21.54
N LYS A 243 28.86 1.92 21.83
CA LYS A 243 30.28 2.18 22.11
C LYS A 243 30.50 2.57 23.58
#